data_b93ec51f6f07c6c5b5583ea258ee382d
#
_entry.id   b93ec51f6f07c6c5b5583ea258ee382d
#
_cell.length_a   1.000
_cell.length_b   1.000
_cell.length_c   1.000
_cell.angle_alpha   90.00
_cell.angle_beta   90.00
_cell.angle_gamma   90.00
#
_symmetry.space_group_name_H-M   'P 1'
#
loop_
_entity.id
_entity.type
_entity.pdbx_description
1 polymer ?
#
loop_
_entity_poly.entity_id
_entity_poly.type
_entity_poly.pdbx_seq_one_letter_code
_entity_poly.pdbx_strand_id
1 'polypeptide(L)'
;MARLTIKKYKNNNSKNNAYGKTYGRLVYVDTLDTSDLCRHMMKHGTIYTPDVVKGVVERFVMCFEELLLEGNKIKLDGLGTFYLSVSTEGVDNEDQFTANNVKAIRIKFIGDQSKESEYPLFQFILIFYLNCL
;
A
#
# COMPACT_ATOMS: atom_id res chain seq x y z
N MET A 1 21.58 -2.87 1.01
CA MET A 1 20.89 -2.41 2.21
C MET A 1 19.89 -1.32 1.81
N ALA A 2 18.60 -1.50 2.09
CA ALA A 2 17.59 -0.50 1.74
C ALA A 2 17.75 0.74 2.63
N ARG A 3 17.69 1.94 2.04
CA ARG A 3 17.77 3.22 2.78
C ARG A 3 16.54 4.05 2.45
N LEU A 4 15.80 4.45 3.49
CA LEU A 4 14.72 5.42 3.36
C LEU A 4 15.23 6.82 3.67
N THR A 5 14.91 7.79 2.82
CA THR A 5 15.28 9.18 3.02
C THR A 5 14.10 9.93 3.65
N ILE A 6 14.32 10.51 4.83
CA ILE A 6 13.32 11.30 5.55
C ILE A 6 13.75 12.77 5.56
N LYS A 7 12.88 13.65 5.04
CA LYS A 7 13.06 15.09 5.07
C LYS A 7 12.25 15.69 6.21
N LYS A 8 12.89 16.48 7.05
CA LYS A 8 12.23 17.22 8.13
C LYS A 8 11.50 18.45 7.55
N TYR A 9 10.31 18.74 8.07
CA TYR A 9 9.57 19.98 7.77
C TYR A 9 8.88 20.52 9.00
N LYS A 10 8.70 21.84 9.06
CA LYS A 10 8.00 22.53 10.14
C LYS A 10 6.54 22.74 9.73
N ASN A 11 5.62 22.48 10.66
CA ASN A 11 4.21 22.76 10.43
C ASN A 11 3.95 24.26 10.60
N ASN A 12 3.67 24.94 9.50
CA ASN A 12 3.39 26.40 9.48
C ASN A 12 1.88 26.71 9.47
N ASN A 13 1.02 25.72 9.67
CA ASN A 13 -0.42 25.95 9.77
C ASN A 13 -0.79 26.47 11.16
N SER A 14 -0.97 27.79 11.28
CA SER A 14 -1.31 28.48 12.55
C SER A 14 -2.66 28.09 13.15
N LYS A 15 -3.54 27.46 12.35
CA LYS A 15 -4.87 26.99 12.80
C LYS A 15 -4.83 25.60 13.44
N ASN A 16 -3.68 24.95 13.50
CA ASN A 16 -3.51 23.60 14.02
C ASN A 16 -2.76 23.62 15.34
N ASN A 17 -3.19 22.81 16.31
CA ASN A 17 -2.48 22.61 17.60
C ASN A 17 -1.03 22.08 17.42
N ALA A 18 -0.69 21.61 16.23
CA ALA A 18 0.65 21.18 15.83
C ALA A 18 1.50 22.28 15.21
N TYR A 19 1.07 23.56 15.27
CA TYR A 19 1.82 24.71 14.75
C TYR A 19 3.23 24.77 15.35
N GLY A 20 4.21 24.99 14.52
CA GLY A 20 5.60 25.12 14.93
C GLY A 20 6.33 23.80 15.23
N LYS A 21 5.63 22.66 15.30
CA LYS A 21 6.25 21.36 15.49
C LYS A 21 6.94 20.88 14.20
N THR A 22 8.03 20.14 14.38
CA THR A 22 8.78 19.54 13.27
C THR A 22 8.37 18.09 13.07
N TYR A 23 8.13 17.71 11.82
CA TYR A 23 7.74 16.38 11.38
C TYR A 23 8.71 15.85 10.34
N GLY A 24 8.74 14.52 10.17
CA GLY A 24 9.43 13.84 9.07
C GLY A 24 8.45 13.42 7.99
N ARG A 25 8.84 13.52 6.73
CA ARG A 25 8.15 12.91 5.61
C ARG A 25 9.12 12.10 4.77
N LEU A 26 8.64 10.98 4.24
CA LEU A 26 9.40 10.15 3.33
C LEU A 26 9.63 10.90 2.00
N VAL A 27 10.85 10.81 1.50
CA VAL A 27 11.19 11.27 0.14
C VAL A 27 11.21 10.05 -0.76
N TYR A 28 10.33 10.02 -1.74
CA TYR A 28 10.30 8.98 -2.76
C TYR A 28 11.39 9.23 -3.79
N VAL A 29 12.06 8.16 -4.20
CA VAL A 29 13.10 8.22 -5.23
C VAL A 29 12.47 8.23 -6.61
N ASP A 30 11.51 7.30 -6.82
CA ASP A 30 10.86 7.11 -8.11
C ASP A 30 9.51 6.40 -7.95
N THR A 31 8.73 6.37 -9.03
CA THR A 31 7.52 5.56 -9.17
C THR A 31 7.79 4.47 -10.21
N LEU A 32 7.91 3.24 -9.75
CA LEU A 32 8.17 2.09 -10.62
C LEU A 32 6.85 1.52 -11.15
N ASP A 33 6.82 1.21 -12.43
CA ASP A 33 5.68 0.56 -13.08
C ASP A 33 5.79 -0.99 -13.07
N THR A 34 4.80 -1.65 -13.64
CA THR A 34 4.78 -3.12 -13.74
C THR A 34 5.98 -3.66 -14.52
N SER A 35 6.41 -2.97 -15.57
CA SER A 35 7.55 -3.39 -16.38
C SER A 35 8.86 -3.27 -15.60
N ASP A 36 9.01 -2.23 -14.78
CA ASP A 36 10.17 -2.05 -13.91
C ASP A 36 10.22 -3.13 -12.83
N LEU A 37 9.06 -3.48 -12.25
CA LEU A 37 8.94 -4.58 -11.29
C LEU A 37 9.35 -5.90 -11.92
N CYS A 38 8.83 -6.23 -13.11
CA CYS A 38 9.20 -7.45 -13.84
C CYS A 38 10.69 -7.50 -14.16
N ARG A 39 11.28 -6.35 -14.59
CA ARG A 39 12.71 -6.23 -14.85
C ARG A 39 13.54 -6.46 -13.57
N HIS A 40 13.07 -5.98 -12.43
CA HIS A 40 13.70 -6.24 -11.15
C HIS A 40 13.64 -7.71 -10.76
N MET A 41 12.46 -8.36 -10.92
CA MET A 41 12.30 -9.80 -10.67
C MET A 41 13.28 -10.63 -11.51
N MET A 42 13.49 -10.26 -12.77
CA MET A 42 14.45 -10.93 -13.66
C MET A 42 15.90 -10.89 -13.15
N LYS A 43 16.29 -9.82 -12.44
CA LYS A 43 17.64 -9.67 -11.87
C LYS A 43 17.93 -10.66 -10.74
N HIS A 44 16.90 -11.17 -10.07
CA HIS A 44 17.04 -12.18 -9.02
C HIS A 44 17.23 -13.61 -9.55
N GLY A 45 17.26 -13.76 -10.87
CA GLY A 45 17.42 -15.05 -11.52
C GLY A 45 16.08 -15.79 -11.69
N THR A 46 15.74 -16.06 -12.91
CA THR A 46 14.57 -16.84 -13.28
C THR A 46 14.85 -17.59 -14.57
N ILE A 47 14.27 -18.77 -14.71
CA ILE A 47 14.30 -19.56 -15.95
C ILE A 47 13.29 -19.06 -17.00
N TYR A 48 12.39 -18.14 -16.59
CA TYR A 48 11.34 -17.61 -17.46
C TYR A 48 11.83 -16.42 -18.28
N THR A 49 11.29 -16.29 -19.50
CA THR A 49 11.56 -15.10 -20.34
C THR A 49 10.86 -13.86 -19.81
N PRO A 50 11.32 -12.65 -20.14
CA PRO A 50 10.68 -11.41 -19.71
C PRO A 50 9.19 -11.33 -20.04
N ASP A 51 8.79 -11.80 -21.21
CA ASP A 51 7.38 -11.79 -21.66
C ASP A 51 6.51 -12.72 -20.83
N VAL A 52 7.04 -13.88 -20.43
CA VAL A 52 6.32 -14.82 -19.54
C VAL A 52 6.14 -14.19 -18.16
N VAL A 53 7.19 -13.60 -17.57
CA VAL A 53 7.11 -12.94 -16.27
C VAL A 53 6.08 -11.80 -16.30
N LYS A 54 6.13 -10.96 -17.35
CA LYS A 54 5.17 -9.86 -17.52
C LYS A 54 3.74 -10.39 -17.66
N GLY A 55 3.52 -11.40 -18.50
CA GLY A 55 2.19 -11.99 -18.69
C GLY A 55 1.60 -12.58 -17.42
N VAL A 56 2.42 -13.22 -16.58
CA VAL A 56 1.98 -13.76 -15.27
C VAL A 56 1.60 -12.63 -14.32
N VAL A 57 2.41 -11.55 -14.24
CA VAL A 57 2.11 -10.40 -13.37
C VAL A 57 0.85 -9.66 -13.82
N GLU A 58 0.66 -9.47 -15.13
CA GLU A 58 -0.55 -8.86 -15.67
C GLU A 58 -1.80 -9.70 -15.37
N ARG A 59 -1.71 -11.02 -15.51
CA ARG A 59 -2.80 -11.94 -15.15
C ARG A 59 -3.09 -11.90 -13.64
N PHE A 60 -2.04 -11.84 -12.81
CA PHE A 60 -2.20 -11.70 -11.38
C PHE A 60 -2.97 -10.43 -11.02
N VAL A 61 -2.63 -9.28 -11.61
CA VAL A 61 -3.32 -8.01 -11.37
C VAL A 61 -4.80 -8.09 -11.75
N MET A 62 -5.12 -8.67 -12.91
CA MET A 62 -6.51 -8.84 -13.36
C MET A 62 -7.33 -9.72 -12.39
N CYS A 63 -6.82 -10.89 -12.03
CA CYS A 63 -7.51 -11.78 -11.09
C CYS A 63 -7.62 -11.15 -9.68
N PHE A 64 -6.61 -10.41 -9.27
CA PHE A 64 -6.60 -9.70 -8.00
C PHE A 64 -7.70 -8.65 -7.92
N GLU A 65 -7.85 -7.83 -8.97
CA GLU A 65 -8.92 -6.85 -9.08
C GLU A 65 -10.31 -7.50 -9.09
N GLU A 66 -10.49 -8.56 -9.88
CA GLU A 66 -11.73 -9.31 -9.98
C GLU A 66 -12.18 -9.84 -8.60
N LEU A 67 -11.27 -10.50 -7.88
CA LEU A 67 -11.58 -11.05 -6.55
C LEU A 67 -11.88 -9.96 -5.52
N LEU A 68 -11.22 -8.80 -5.58
CA LEU A 68 -11.54 -7.68 -4.70
C LEU A 68 -12.93 -7.12 -4.99
N LEU A 69 -13.31 -7.01 -6.26
CA LEU A 69 -14.64 -6.52 -6.68
C LEU A 69 -15.77 -7.49 -6.31
N GLU A 70 -15.47 -8.78 -6.17
CA GLU A 70 -16.39 -9.77 -5.60
C GLU A 70 -16.58 -9.63 -4.08
N GLY A 71 -15.88 -8.70 -3.43
CA GLY A 71 -15.98 -8.43 -2.00
C GLY A 71 -15.04 -9.27 -1.13
N ASN A 72 -14.07 -9.96 -1.75
CA ASN A 72 -13.08 -10.73 -0.99
C ASN A 72 -11.99 -9.83 -0.40
N LYS A 73 -11.40 -10.26 0.72
CA LYS A 73 -10.11 -9.79 1.20
C LYS A 73 -9.04 -10.72 0.67
N ILE A 74 -7.95 -10.15 0.15
CA ILE A 74 -6.85 -10.94 -0.41
C ILE A 74 -5.62 -10.75 0.47
N LYS A 75 -5.18 -11.83 1.09
CA LYS A 75 -3.92 -11.85 1.84
C LYS A 75 -2.80 -12.37 0.93
N LEU A 76 -1.76 -11.56 0.78
CA LEU A 76 -0.48 -11.99 0.21
C LEU A 76 0.46 -12.28 1.38
N ASP A 77 0.81 -13.55 1.54
CA ASP A 77 1.66 -13.99 2.65
C ASP A 77 3.02 -13.28 2.62
N GLY A 78 3.42 -12.76 3.78
CA GLY A 78 4.63 -11.95 3.92
C GLY A 78 4.51 -10.49 3.49
N LEU A 79 3.43 -10.09 2.80
CA LEU A 79 3.20 -8.69 2.41
C LEU A 79 2.09 -8.06 3.25
N GLY A 80 0.89 -8.63 3.22
CA GLY A 80 -0.26 -8.11 3.95
C GLY A 80 -1.59 -8.42 3.28
N THR A 81 -2.64 -7.76 3.77
CA THR A 81 -4.01 -7.99 3.34
C THR A 81 -4.59 -6.75 2.65
N PHE A 82 -5.12 -6.95 1.46
CA PHE A 82 -5.85 -5.95 0.66
C PHE A 82 -7.35 -6.17 0.79
N TYR A 83 -8.11 -5.10 0.86
CA TYR A 83 -9.57 -5.13 0.91
C TYR A 83 -10.17 -3.82 0.43
N LEU A 84 -11.44 -3.86 0.01
CA LEU A 84 -12.19 -2.67 -0.36
C LEU A 84 -12.81 -2.02 0.88
N SER A 85 -12.81 -0.70 0.89
CA SER A 85 -13.50 0.15 1.84
C SER A 85 -14.46 1.06 1.09
N VAL A 86 -15.67 1.18 1.59
CA VAL A 86 -16.73 2.01 1.00
C VAL A 86 -16.98 3.21 1.89
N SER A 87 -17.09 4.39 1.29
CA SER A 87 -17.60 5.60 1.95
C SER A 87 -19.00 5.86 1.48
N THR A 88 -19.93 6.06 2.39
CA THR A 88 -21.34 6.29 2.10
C THR A 88 -21.83 7.57 2.72
N GLU A 89 -22.91 8.13 2.15
CA GLU A 89 -23.71 9.18 2.78
C GLU A 89 -24.79 8.52 3.65
N GLY A 90 -24.97 9.06 4.86
CA GLY A 90 -26.03 8.59 5.76
C GLY A 90 -27.40 9.02 5.28
N VAL A 91 -28.41 8.20 5.58
CA VAL A 91 -29.85 8.47 5.36
C VAL A 91 -30.62 8.25 6.66
N ASP A 92 -31.76 8.90 6.82
CA ASP A 92 -32.55 8.84 8.06
C ASP A 92 -33.28 7.50 8.23
N ASN A 93 -33.69 6.88 7.13
CA ASN A 93 -34.39 5.60 7.12
C ASN A 93 -33.64 4.58 6.24
N GLU A 94 -33.61 3.33 6.68
CA GLU A 94 -32.94 2.23 5.99
C GLU A 94 -33.44 2.05 4.54
N ASP A 95 -34.76 2.18 4.33
CA ASP A 95 -35.40 2.03 3.01
C ASP A 95 -34.95 3.11 1.98
N GLN A 96 -34.37 4.21 2.45
CA GLN A 96 -33.86 5.29 1.59
C GLN A 96 -32.43 5.05 1.12
N PHE A 97 -31.74 4.05 1.70
CA PHE A 97 -30.37 3.75 1.31
C PHE A 97 -30.34 3.05 -0.04
N THR A 98 -29.65 3.63 -0.99
CA THR A 98 -29.48 3.12 -2.35
C THR A 98 -28.01 3.14 -2.77
N ALA A 99 -27.69 2.55 -3.91
CA ALA A 99 -26.35 2.60 -4.50
C ALA A 99 -25.83 4.04 -4.73
N ASN A 100 -26.72 5.01 -4.92
CA ASN A 100 -26.38 6.42 -5.08
C ASN A 100 -25.78 7.06 -3.82
N ASN A 101 -26.01 6.45 -2.66
CA ASN A 101 -25.42 6.89 -1.39
C ASN A 101 -23.95 6.47 -1.24
N VAL A 102 -23.45 5.61 -2.12
CA VAL A 102 -22.04 5.24 -2.16
C VAL A 102 -21.24 6.36 -2.82
N LYS A 103 -20.36 7.00 -2.04
CA LYS A 103 -19.56 8.15 -2.51
C LYS A 103 -18.21 7.73 -3.08
N ALA A 104 -17.58 6.71 -2.52
CA ALA A 104 -16.29 6.23 -2.99
C ALA A 104 -16.02 4.80 -2.53
N ILE A 105 -15.33 4.07 -3.40
CA ILE A 105 -14.74 2.76 -3.10
C ILE A 105 -13.22 2.93 -3.16
N ARG A 106 -12.51 2.44 -2.16
CA ARG A 106 -11.04 2.55 -2.08
C ARG A 106 -10.43 1.22 -1.70
N ILE A 107 -9.31 0.89 -2.31
CA ILE A 107 -8.47 -0.22 -1.88
C ILE A 107 -7.71 0.22 -0.64
N LYS A 108 -7.79 -0.60 0.41
CA LYS A 108 -6.99 -0.45 1.63
C LYS A 108 -6.05 -1.62 1.79
N PHE A 109 -4.95 -1.37 2.47
CA PHE A 109 -3.90 -2.33 2.72
C PHE A 109 -3.54 -2.32 4.21
N ILE A 110 -3.40 -3.53 4.79
CA ILE A 110 -2.86 -3.74 6.13
C ILE A 110 -1.64 -4.63 6.00
N GLY A 111 -0.46 -4.13 6.39
CA GLY A 111 0.79 -4.89 6.38
C GLY A 111 0.71 -6.15 7.24
N ASP A 112 1.38 -7.21 6.81
CA ASP A 112 1.46 -8.45 7.58
C ASP A 112 2.29 -8.20 8.84
N GLN A 113 1.70 -8.48 10.01
CA GLN A 113 2.31 -8.31 11.32
C GLN A 113 2.78 -9.65 11.91
N SER A 114 2.66 -10.75 11.16
CA SER A 114 3.10 -12.05 11.63
C SER A 114 4.61 -12.06 11.80
N LYS A 115 5.07 -12.59 12.95
CA LYS A 115 6.51 -12.75 13.24
C LYS A 115 7.21 -13.76 12.32
N GLU A 116 6.45 -14.50 11.52
CA GLU A 116 6.95 -15.52 10.59
C GLU A 116 7.27 -14.95 9.20
N SER A 117 6.96 -13.68 8.95
CA SER A 117 7.33 -13.02 7.71
C SER A 117 8.86 -12.82 7.68
N GLU A 118 9.52 -13.44 6.71
CA GLU A 118 10.96 -13.32 6.48
C GLU A 118 11.39 -11.86 6.18
N TYR A 119 10.42 -11.02 5.78
CA TYR A 119 10.58 -9.58 5.53
C TYR A 119 9.42 -8.76 6.12
N PRO A 120 9.27 -8.69 7.45
CA PRO A 120 8.20 -7.89 8.02
C PRO A 120 8.46 -6.41 7.72
N LEU A 121 7.62 -5.80 6.90
CA LEU A 121 7.64 -4.36 6.63
C LEU A 121 7.70 -3.52 7.92
N PHE A 122 7.18 -4.04 9.02
CA PHE A 122 7.18 -3.40 10.34
C PHE A 122 8.53 -3.49 11.08
N GLN A 123 9.34 -4.52 10.89
CA GLN A 123 10.67 -4.59 11.51
C GLN A 123 11.63 -3.54 10.92
N PHE A 124 11.46 -3.17 9.66
CA PHE A 124 12.23 -2.08 9.05
C PHE A 124 11.95 -0.73 9.70
N ILE A 125 10.74 -0.48 10.18
CA ILE A 125 10.39 0.78 10.86
C ILE A 125 11.12 0.90 12.21
N LEU A 126 11.23 -0.18 12.98
CA LEU A 126 11.92 -0.19 14.29
C LEU A 126 13.43 0.03 14.17
N ILE A 127 14.07 -0.54 13.17
CA ILE A 127 15.53 -0.37 12.94
C ILE A 127 15.86 1.07 12.52
N PHE A 128 14.96 1.74 11.79
CA PHE A 128 15.16 3.13 11.37
C PHE A 128 14.97 4.15 12.51
N TYR A 129 14.08 3.88 13.46
CA TYR A 129 13.89 4.76 14.61
C TYR A 129 15.11 4.84 15.54
N LEU A 130 15.90 3.78 15.60
CA LEU A 130 17.13 3.71 16.42
C LEU A 130 18.35 4.36 15.76
N ASN A 131 18.36 4.54 14.44
CA ASN A 131 19.48 5.13 13.71
C ASN A 131 19.30 6.62 13.33
N CYS A 132 18.17 7.24 13.64
CA CYS A 132 17.90 8.67 13.44
C CYS A 132 18.00 9.51 14.74
N LEU A 133 18.38 8.90 15.82
CA LEU A 133 18.80 9.58 17.06
C LEU A 133 20.31 9.68 17.08
#